data_d0b93ea7575b4a0fffff2409cbf0112a
#
_entry.id   d0b93ea7575b4a0fffff2409cbf0112a
#
_cell.length_a   1.000
_cell.length_b   1.000
_cell.length_c   1.000
_cell.angle_alpha   90.00
_cell.angle_beta   90.00
_cell.angle_gamma   90.00
#
_symmetry.space_group_name_H-M   'P 1'
#
loop_
_entity.id
_entity.type
_entity.pdbx_description
1 polymer ?
#
loop_
_entity_poly.entity_id
_entity_poly.type
_entity_poly.pdbx_seq_one_letter_code
_entity_poly.pdbx_strand_id
1 'polypeptide(L)'
;MPKPSVAQRNFQFVVVQLILNKQTEQALELLAKEYKVDIPKLGVGLPKGHTRNAYGTYNAKNQSICVMNSDIFSNPFVILHEFYHHLRSKSVDKQHRGTEKNADKFAVSYLRTYEATVKAAQKNSSS
;
A
#
# COMPACT_ATOMS: atom_id res chain seq x y z
N MET A 1 -6.63 -5.27 19.48
CA MET A 1 -7.10 -4.75 18.20
C MET A 1 -8.26 -5.57 17.68
N PRO A 2 -9.36 -4.92 17.34
CA PRO A 2 -10.45 -5.68 16.73
C PRO A 2 -10.01 -6.22 15.37
N LYS A 3 -10.52 -7.40 15.04
CA LYS A 3 -10.25 -7.98 13.72
C LYS A 3 -10.96 -7.13 12.65
N PRO A 4 -10.37 -7.01 11.44
CA PRO A 4 -11.06 -6.30 10.37
C PRO A 4 -12.36 -6.99 9.99
N SER A 5 -13.34 -6.21 9.59
CA SER A 5 -14.61 -6.73 9.10
C SER A 5 -14.42 -7.49 7.80
N VAL A 6 -15.44 -8.26 7.40
CA VAL A 6 -15.42 -8.95 6.09
C VAL A 6 -15.23 -7.95 4.96
N ALA A 7 -15.92 -6.81 5.03
CA ALA A 7 -15.79 -5.77 4.00
C ALA A 7 -14.37 -5.22 3.93
N GLN A 8 -13.74 -4.98 5.09
CA GLN A 8 -12.36 -4.51 5.14
C GLN A 8 -11.39 -5.53 4.57
N ARG A 9 -11.58 -6.81 4.90
CA ARG A 9 -10.72 -7.87 4.37
C ARG A 9 -10.86 -8.00 2.86
N ASN A 10 -12.07 -7.91 2.35
CA ASN A 10 -12.30 -7.97 0.90
C ASN A 10 -11.64 -6.79 0.21
N PHE A 11 -11.73 -5.60 0.79
CA PHE A 11 -11.08 -4.41 0.27
C PHE A 11 -9.56 -4.59 0.22
N GLN A 12 -8.98 -5.05 1.32
CA GLN A 12 -7.54 -5.26 1.40
C GLN A 12 -7.07 -6.28 0.37
N PHE A 13 -7.82 -7.37 0.23
CA PHE A 13 -7.50 -8.39 -0.77
C PHE A 13 -7.49 -7.81 -2.18
N VAL A 14 -8.53 -7.05 -2.54
CA VAL A 14 -8.65 -6.48 -3.89
C VAL A 14 -7.49 -5.51 -4.16
N VAL A 15 -7.14 -4.68 -3.18
CA VAL A 15 -6.04 -3.73 -3.35
C VAL A 15 -4.73 -4.47 -3.66
N VAL A 16 -4.39 -5.49 -2.88
CA VAL A 16 -3.16 -6.26 -3.10
C VAL A 16 -3.21 -6.95 -4.46
N GLN A 17 -4.35 -7.54 -4.80
CA GLN A 17 -4.51 -8.24 -6.09
C GLN A 17 -4.27 -7.29 -7.26
N LEU A 18 -4.81 -6.08 -7.20
CA LEU A 18 -4.60 -5.09 -8.25
C LEU A 18 -3.13 -4.72 -8.40
N ILE A 19 -2.44 -4.51 -7.28
CA ILE A 19 -1.01 -4.17 -7.33
C ILE A 19 -0.20 -5.30 -7.94
N LEU A 20 -0.47 -6.55 -7.52
CA LEU A 20 0.24 -7.71 -8.06
C LEU A 20 -0.02 -7.90 -9.55
N ASN A 21 -1.19 -7.50 -10.03
CA ASN A 21 -1.58 -7.63 -11.43
C ASN A 21 -1.19 -6.42 -12.27
N LYS A 22 -0.29 -5.57 -11.76
CA LYS A 22 0.21 -4.38 -12.46
C LYS A 22 -0.87 -3.33 -12.70
N GLN A 23 -1.91 -3.34 -11.88
CA GLN A 23 -3.00 -2.35 -11.93
C GLN A 23 -2.89 -1.42 -10.73
N THR A 24 -1.68 -0.93 -10.46
CA THR A 24 -1.36 -0.15 -9.27
C THR A 24 -2.12 1.18 -9.25
N GLU A 25 -2.31 1.82 -10.39
CA GLU A 25 -3.07 3.08 -10.43
C GLU A 25 -4.51 2.86 -9.96
N GLN A 26 -5.14 1.76 -10.38
CA GLN A 26 -6.49 1.43 -9.93
C GLN A 26 -6.53 1.15 -8.44
N ALA A 27 -5.48 0.48 -7.91
CA ALA A 27 -5.39 0.24 -6.47
C ALA A 27 -5.31 1.56 -5.71
N LEU A 28 -4.53 2.51 -6.20
CA LEU A 28 -4.40 3.83 -5.56
C LEU A 28 -5.71 4.61 -5.62
N GLU A 29 -6.47 4.49 -6.72
CA GLU A 29 -7.79 5.11 -6.81
C GLU A 29 -8.73 4.57 -5.74
N LEU A 30 -8.75 3.25 -5.55
CA LEU A 30 -9.57 2.63 -4.52
C LEU A 30 -9.14 3.06 -3.12
N LEU A 31 -7.84 3.08 -2.88
CA LEU A 31 -7.31 3.50 -1.58
C LEU A 31 -7.65 4.96 -1.29
N ALA A 32 -7.49 5.83 -2.28
CA ALA A 32 -7.79 7.24 -2.11
C ALA A 32 -9.26 7.47 -1.80
N LYS A 33 -10.13 6.73 -2.47
CA LYS A 33 -11.57 6.82 -2.22
C LYS A 33 -11.92 6.33 -0.81
N GLU A 34 -11.33 5.20 -0.40
CA GLU A 34 -11.62 4.62 0.91
C GLU A 34 -11.21 5.55 2.04
N TYR A 35 -10.02 6.14 1.93
CA TYR A 35 -9.48 7.00 2.97
C TYR A 35 -9.80 8.48 2.76
N LYS A 36 -10.52 8.82 1.69
CA LYS A 36 -10.97 10.18 1.39
C LYS A 36 -9.81 11.17 1.25
N VAL A 37 -8.83 10.77 0.46
CA VAL A 37 -7.66 11.60 0.15
C VAL A 37 -7.49 11.69 -1.36
N ASP A 38 -6.64 12.62 -1.80
CA ASP A 38 -6.30 12.71 -3.21
C ASP A 38 -5.53 11.48 -3.66
N ILE A 39 -5.60 11.17 -4.94
CA ILE A 39 -4.85 10.05 -5.52
C ILE A 39 -3.40 10.48 -5.65
N PRO A 40 -2.45 9.78 -5.00
CA PRO A 40 -1.04 10.12 -5.17
C PRO A 40 -0.56 9.77 -6.57
N LYS A 41 0.42 10.53 -7.05
CA LYS A 41 1.03 10.27 -8.35
C LYS A 41 2.04 9.14 -8.24
N LEU A 42 2.23 8.40 -9.31
CA LEU A 42 3.26 7.36 -9.40
C LEU A 42 4.38 7.83 -10.32
N GLY A 43 5.62 7.60 -9.90
CA GLY A 43 6.77 7.93 -10.71
C GLY A 43 7.89 6.93 -10.54
N VAL A 44 8.79 6.87 -11.52
CA VAL A 44 9.99 6.04 -11.49
C VAL A 44 11.19 6.96 -11.30
N GLY A 45 12.12 6.52 -10.43
CA GLY A 45 13.33 7.27 -10.15
C GLY A 45 13.28 7.86 -8.75
N LEU A 46 14.32 7.58 -7.95
CA LEU A 46 14.42 8.12 -6.61
C LEU A 46 15.13 9.45 -6.64
N PRO A 47 14.73 10.41 -5.77
CA PRO A 47 15.43 11.68 -5.66
C PRO A 47 16.89 11.49 -5.25
N LYS A 48 17.73 12.46 -5.61
CA LYS A 48 19.13 12.46 -5.19
C LYS A 48 19.22 12.47 -3.67
N GLY A 49 20.15 11.73 -3.12
CA GLY A 49 20.41 11.69 -1.68
C GLY A 49 19.66 10.60 -0.94
N HIS A 50 18.81 9.83 -1.62
CA HIS A 50 18.17 8.70 -0.98
C HIS A 50 19.14 7.54 -0.79
N THR A 51 18.93 6.78 0.30
CA THR A 51 19.81 5.69 0.64
C THR A 51 19.70 4.55 -0.37
N ARG A 52 20.77 3.77 -0.47
CA ARG A 52 20.86 2.66 -1.41
C ARG A 52 19.78 1.58 -1.23
N ASN A 53 19.23 1.51 -0.01
CA ASN A 53 18.28 0.45 0.34
C ASN A 53 16.83 0.86 0.14
N ALA A 54 16.57 2.07 -0.36
CA ALA A 54 15.20 2.51 -0.58
C ALA A 54 14.68 1.96 -1.90
N TYR A 55 13.57 1.22 -1.85
CA TYR A 55 12.87 0.77 -3.06
C TYR A 55 11.85 1.79 -3.53
N GLY A 56 11.40 2.65 -2.62
CA GLY A 56 10.44 3.69 -2.92
C GLY A 56 10.52 4.82 -1.94
N THR A 57 9.87 5.92 -2.28
CA THR A 57 9.81 7.11 -1.43
C THR A 57 8.51 7.86 -1.68
N TYR A 58 8.08 8.62 -0.69
CA TYR A 58 6.91 9.50 -0.83
C TYR A 58 7.35 10.95 -0.71
N ASN A 59 6.89 11.78 -1.64
CA ASN A 59 7.16 13.21 -1.61
C ASN A 59 5.86 13.95 -1.32
N ALA A 60 5.78 14.58 -0.13
CA ALA A 60 4.57 15.26 0.31
C ALA A 60 4.30 16.53 -0.48
N LYS A 61 5.33 17.19 -1.00
CA LYS A 61 5.17 18.45 -1.73
C LYS A 61 4.35 18.26 -3.00
N ASN A 62 4.65 17.21 -3.76
CA ASN A 62 3.92 16.93 -5.00
C ASN A 62 3.03 15.71 -4.90
N GLN A 63 2.90 15.14 -3.71
CA GLN A 63 2.02 14.01 -3.42
C GLN A 63 2.30 12.85 -4.38
N SER A 64 3.56 12.46 -4.47
CA SER A 64 3.96 11.40 -5.38
C SER A 64 4.67 10.26 -4.66
N ILE A 65 4.39 9.05 -5.11
CA ILE A 65 5.10 7.84 -4.74
C ILE A 65 6.07 7.55 -5.88
N CYS A 66 7.36 7.58 -5.59
CA CYS A 66 8.39 7.28 -6.58
C CYS A 66 9.07 5.97 -6.21
N VAL A 67 9.29 5.12 -7.20
CA VAL A 67 9.91 3.82 -6.99
C VAL A 67 11.20 3.73 -7.79
N MET A 68 12.09 2.84 -7.34
CA MET A 68 13.42 2.70 -7.92
C MET A 68 13.37 2.32 -9.41
N ASN A 69 12.46 1.42 -9.77
CA ASN A 69 12.24 1.02 -11.15
C ASN A 69 10.80 0.56 -11.32
N SER A 70 10.40 0.33 -12.58
CA SER A 70 9.01 0.01 -12.89
C SER A 70 8.53 -1.33 -12.32
N ASP A 71 9.43 -2.26 -12.05
CA ASP A 71 9.05 -3.55 -11.47
C ASP A 71 8.48 -3.37 -10.06
N ILE A 72 8.91 -2.33 -9.35
CA ILE A 72 8.44 -2.07 -7.99
C ILE A 72 6.98 -1.61 -7.97
N PHE A 73 6.43 -1.14 -9.10
CA PHE A 73 5.00 -0.79 -9.16
C PHE A 73 4.10 -1.98 -8.80
N SER A 74 4.54 -3.21 -9.01
CA SER A 74 3.77 -4.39 -8.64
C SER A 74 4.21 -5.01 -7.32
N ASN A 75 4.92 -4.26 -6.49
CA ASN A 75 5.31 -4.69 -5.15
C ASN A 75 4.35 -4.07 -4.13
N PRO A 76 3.38 -4.84 -3.61
CA PRO A 76 2.38 -4.25 -2.73
C PRO A 76 2.95 -3.73 -1.41
N PHE A 77 4.02 -4.34 -0.88
CA PHE A 77 4.61 -3.84 0.35
C PHE A 77 5.11 -2.41 0.17
N VAL A 78 5.88 -2.17 -0.90
CA VAL A 78 6.45 -0.83 -1.14
C VAL A 78 5.35 0.19 -1.40
N ILE A 79 4.41 -0.14 -2.26
CA ILE A 79 3.33 0.80 -2.62
C ILE A 79 2.49 1.16 -1.40
N LEU A 80 2.11 0.16 -0.60
CA LEU A 80 1.29 0.42 0.59
C LEU A 80 2.07 1.15 1.67
N HIS A 81 3.36 0.84 1.83
CA HIS A 81 4.22 1.55 2.78
C HIS A 81 4.25 3.05 2.44
N GLU A 82 4.48 3.39 1.16
CA GLU A 82 4.55 4.79 0.75
C GLU A 82 3.16 5.44 0.78
N PHE A 83 2.10 4.68 0.49
CA PHE A 83 0.74 5.20 0.61
C PHE A 83 0.42 5.60 2.05
N TYR A 84 0.93 4.86 3.03
CA TYR A 84 0.77 5.23 4.43
C TYR A 84 1.32 6.64 4.71
N HIS A 85 2.49 6.94 4.16
CA HIS A 85 3.06 8.28 4.30
C HIS A 85 2.15 9.35 3.67
N HIS A 86 1.50 9.01 2.56
CA HIS A 86 0.52 9.91 1.95
C HIS A 86 -0.65 10.17 2.90
N LEU A 87 -1.17 9.13 3.55
CA LEU A 87 -2.24 9.28 4.54
C LEU A 87 -1.81 10.18 5.70
N ARG A 88 -0.59 9.98 6.20
CA ARG A 88 -0.07 10.81 7.29
C ARG A 88 0.06 12.27 6.86
N SER A 89 0.52 12.52 5.64
CA SER A 89 0.66 13.89 5.15
C SER A 89 -0.69 14.59 5.01
N LYS A 90 -1.78 13.83 4.84
CA LYS A 90 -3.14 14.35 4.77
C LYS A 90 -3.85 14.33 6.13
N SER A 91 -3.14 14.03 7.20
CA SER A 91 -3.67 13.99 8.57
C SER A 91 -4.82 13.00 8.77
N VAL A 92 -4.85 11.94 7.97
CA VAL A 92 -5.89 10.91 8.09
C VAL A 92 -5.65 10.06 9.34
N ASP A 93 -4.40 9.73 9.63
CA ASP A 93 -4.03 9.03 10.86
C ASP A 93 -3.33 10.00 11.80
N LYS A 94 -4.05 10.47 12.81
CA LYS A 94 -3.49 11.38 13.83
C LYS A 94 -3.04 10.66 15.08
N GLN A 95 -3.40 9.39 15.23
CA GLN A 95 -3.13 8.63 16.46
C GLN A 95 -1.73 8.03 16.47
N HIS A 96 -1.18 7.73 15.31
CA HIS A 96 0.12 7.09 15.18
C HIS A 96 1.13 8.05 14.60
N ARG A 97 2.37 7.92 15.02
CA ARG A 97 3.45 8.67 14.40
C ARG A 97 3.68 8.15 12.99
N GLY A 98 4.05 9.05 12.07
CA GLY A 98 4.32 8.67 10.70
C GLY A 98 5.68 8.03 10.54
N THR A 99 5.95 6.97 11.30
CA THR A 99 7.24 6.28 11.32
C THR A 99 7.28 5.18 10.27
N GLU A 100 8.49 4.78 9.92
CA GLU A 100 8.69 3.64 9.02
C GLU A 100 8.08 2.37 9.60
N LYS A 101 8.16 2.21 10.92
CA LYS A 101 7.57 1.05 11.59
C LYS A 101 6.05 0.99 11.39
N ASN A 102 5.38 2.12 11.51
CA ASN A 102 3.93 2.16 11.33
C ASN A 102 3.54 1.99 9.86
N ALA A 103 4.35 2.50 8.94
CA ALA A 103 4.15 2.26 7.51
C ALA A 103 4.30 0.78 7.17
N ASP A 104 5.27 0.10 7.78
CA ASP A 104 5.45 -1.35 7.62
C ASP A 104 4.23 -2.10 8.14
N LYS A 105 3.73 -1.74 9.32
CA LYS A 105 2.56 -2.39 9.89
C LYS A 105 1.33 -2.24 8.99
N PHE A 106 1.15 -1.06 8.42
CA PHE A 106 0.04 -0.80 7.50
C PHE A 106 0.13 -1.74 6.28
N ALA A 107 1.29 -1.79 5.65
CA ALA A 107 1.49 -2.65 4.48
C ALA A 107 1.33 -4.13 4.83
N VAL A 108 1.90 -4.57 5.97
CA VAL A 108 1.84 -5.97 6.39
C VAL A 108 0.40 -6.38 6.68
N SER A 109 -0.44 -5.49 7.21
CA SER A 109 -1.83 -5.84 7.49
C SER A 109 -2.57 -6.23 6.20
N TYR A 110 -2.32 -5.52 5.10
CA TYR A 110 -2.90 -5.85 3.80
C TYR A 110 -2.39 -7.19 3.28
N LEU A 111 -1.08 -7.40 3.38
CA LEU A 111 -0.46 -8.64 2.89
C LEU A 111 -0.92 -9.86 3.65
N ARG A 112 -1.08 -9.75 4.97
CA ARG A 112 -1.56 -10.87 5.79
C ARG A 112 -2.99 -11.25 5.42
N THR A 113 -3.84 -10.26 5.17
CA THR A 113 -5.21 -10.52 4.73
C THR A 113 -5.20 -11.23 3.37
N TYR A 114 -4.37 -10.76 2.46
CA TYR A 114 -4.25 -11.39 1.14
C TYR A 114 -3.81 -12.84 1.26
N GLU A 115 -2.75 -13.11 2.03
CA GLU A 115 -2.24 -14.47 2.22
C GLU A 115 -3.30 -15.38 2.84
N ALA A 116 -4.00 -14.90 3.86
CA ALA A 116 -5.03 -15.70 4.52
C ALA A 116 -6.16 -16.02 3.56
N THR A 117 -6.55 -15.08 2.72
CA THR A 117 -7.62 -15.27 1.76
C THR A 117 -7.22 -16.28 0.68
N VAL A 118 -5.98 -16.20 0.18
CA VAL A 118 -5.47 -17.14 -0.81
C VAL A 118 -5.40 -18.55 -0.22
N LYS A 119 -4.90 -18.68 1.01
CA LYS A 119 -4.83 -19.98 1.67
C LYS A 119 -6.20 -20.60 1.87
N ALA A 120 -7.19 -19.81 2.26
CA ALA A 120 -8.55 -20.30 2.44
C ALA A 120 -9.14 -20.78 1.11
N ALA A 121 -8.90 -20.07 0.02
CA ALA A 121 -9.37 -20.45 -1.30
C ALA A 121 -8.70 -21.74 -1.77
N GLN A 122 -7.39 -21.89 -1.54
CA GLN A 122 -6.66 -23.11 -1.90
C GLN A 122 -7.17 -24.31 -1.11
N LYS A 123 -7.43 -24.11 0.19
CA LYS A 123 -7.93 -25.17 1.05
C LYS A 123 -9.30 -25.64 0.60
N ASN A 124 -10.16 -24.72 0.16
CA ASN A 124 -11.50 -25.06 -0.33
C ASN A 124 -11.47 -25.74 -1.69
N SER A 125 -10.47 -25.47 -2.52
CA SER A 125 -10.38 -26.04 -3.86
C SER A 125 -9.66 -27.39 -3.89
N SER A 126 -9.06 -27.82 -2.78
CA SER A 126 -8.30 -29.07 -2.71
C SER A 126 -9.12 -30.25 -2.19
N SER A 127 -10.40 -30.05 -2.04
CA SER A 127 -11.29 -31.13 -1.58
C SER A 127 -11.62 -32.12 -2.68
#